data_8115de83f1d14c23cf02e94fb7fef9d6
#
_entry.id   8115de83f1d14c23cf02e94fb7fef9d6
#
_cell.length_a   1.000
_cell.length_b   1.000
_cell.length_c   1.000
_cell.angle_alpha   90.00
_cell.angle_beta   90.00
_cell.angle_gamma   90.00
#
_symmetry.space_group_name_H-M   'P 1'
#
loop_
_entity.id
_entity.type
_entity.pdbx_description
1 polymer ?
#
loop_
_entity_poly.entity_id
_entity_poly.type
_entity_poly.pdbx_seq_one_letter_code
_entity_poly.pdbx_strand_id
1 'polypeptide(L)'
;MIIYIHKILTKALLLAFSLGFVGCSGGFTIRNLRDGDLLFVVNGNGSNITSVTDGVDGLGIDHVAVFSQGNVIEAIPKYGVVENPLDSFLVKLSDGEFVLVGRVEGLDVETSVTNARKFLGKPYDDIFMPSDSAIYCSELVQKSFVFKGKCGLNMKDKVVGTRSGRADKCAMEDVKEEVKEEVKEEAKPGDDAKVNTSGIGSKQLVFCTIPMSFHDSTGKVTEFWTKFYAARGLTVPEGELGSNPGRLSRDPNVNILGKLSCHRSLRQAH
;
A
#
# COMPACT_ATOMS: atom_id res chain seq x y z
N MET A 1 -11.92 -31.91 -60.44
CA MET A 1 -12.40 -30.59 -59.95
C MET A 1 -12.79 -30.64 -58.48
N ILE A 2 -13.45 -31.65 -57.96
CA ILE A 2 -13.94 -31.75 -56.55
C ILE A 2 -12.77 -31.89 -55.57
N ILE A 3 -11.69 -32.58 -55.90
CA ILE A 3 -10.54 -32.80 -54.99
C ILE A 3 -9.71 -31.50 -54.76
N TYR A 4 -9.74 -30.59 -55.74
CA TYR A 4 -9.01 -29.31 -55.62
C TYR A 4 -9.74 -28.30 -54.71
N ILE A 5 -11.06 -28.34 -54.73
CA ILE A 5 -11.89 -27.48 -53.86
C ILE A 5 -11.75 -27.89 -52.39
N HIS A 6 -11.63 -29.19 -52.09
CA HIS A 6 -11.47 -29.68 -50.73
C HIS A 6 -10.12 -29.27 -50.12
N LYS A 7 -9.04 -29.26 -50.90
CA LYS A 7 -7.73 -28.77 -50.43
C LYS A 7 -7.63 -27.28 -50.20
N ILE A 8 -8.43 -26.49 -50.89
CA ILE A 8 -8.49 -25.01 -50.68
C ILE A 8 -9.33 -24.69 -49.43
N LEU A 9 -10.44 -25.37 -49.21
CA LEU A 9 -11.27 -25.20 -48.03
C LEU A 9 -10.58 -25.61 -46.73
N THR A 10 -9.80 -26.70 -46.74
CA THR A 10 -9.01 -27.11 -45.55
C THR A 10 -7.86 -26.20 -45.26
N LYS A 11 -7.19 -25.62 -46.27
CA LYS A 11 -6.16 -24.56 -46.03
C LYS A 11 -6.74 -23.26 -45.53
N ALA A 12 -7.90 -22.85 -46.03
CA ALA A 12 -8.60 -21.64 -45.53
C ALA A 12 -9.10 -21.80 -44.09
N LEU A 13 -9.57 -23.00 -43.71
CA LEU A 13 -10.02 -23.29 -42.34
C LEU A 13 -8.85 -23.34 -41.36
N LEU A 14 -7.67 -23.86 -41.79
CA LEU A 14 -6.45 -23.85 -40.97
C LEU A 14 -5.82 -22.44 -40.82
N LEU A 15 -5.99 -21.56 -41.82
CA LEU A 15 -5.54 -20.18 -41.71
C LEU A 15 -6.47 -19.33 -40.83
N ALA A 16 -7.77 -19.64 -40.76
CA ALA A 16 -8.72 -18.95 -39.89
C ALA A 16 -8.54 -19.29 -38.41
N PHE A 17 -7.93 -20.47 -38.08
CA PHE A 17 -7.68 -20.88 -36.71
C PHE A 17 -6.39 -20.32 -36.11
N SER A 18 -5.52 -19.71 -36.92
CA SER A 18 -4.29 -19.04 -36.49
C SER A 18 -4.44 -17.52 -36.31
N LEU A 19 -5.62 -16.97 -36.61
CA LEU A 19 -5.96 -15.57 -36.41
C LEU A 19 -6.79 -15.44 -35.13
N GLY A 20 -6.10 -15.44 -34.01
CA GLY A 20 -6.82 -14.89 -32.89
C GLY A 20 -6.61 -15.62 -31.59
N PHE A 21 -5.67 -15.38 -30.96
CA PHE A 21 -5.57 -15.03 -29.56
C PHE A 21 -4.32 -14.19 -29.44
N VAL A 22 -4.31 -13.02 -30.08
CA VAL A 22 -3.62 -11.91 -29.44
C VAL A 22 -4.42 -11.68 -28.16
N GLY A 23 -4.09 -12.43 -27.12
CA GLY A 23 -4.54 -12.16 -25.80
C GLY A 23 -4.13 -10.71 -25.53
N CYS A 24 -5.08 -9.78 -25.55
CA CYS A 24 -4.90 -8.55 -24.82
C CYS A 24 -4.46 -9.02 -23.44
N SER A 25 -3.20 -8.84 -23.10
CA SER A 25 -2.76 -8.86 -21.72
C SER A 25 -3.53 -7.72 -21.06
N GLY A 26 -4.70 -8.06 -20.53
CA GLY A 26 -5.63 -7.12 -19.93
C GLY A 26 -4.96 -6.55 -18.70
N GLY A 27 -4.23 -5.44 -18.86
CA GLY A 27 -3.74 -4.68 -17.75
C GLY A 27 -4.90 -4.31 -16.84
N PHE A 28 -4.66 -4.23 -15.55
CA PHE A 28 -5.66 -3.77 -14.59
C PHE A 28 -6.06 -2.34 -14.92
N THR A 29 -7.36 -2.07 -15.09
CA THR A 29 -7.85 -0.75 -15.55
C THR A 29 -8.36 0.09 -14.37
N ILE A 30 -8.40 1.41 -14.57
CA ILE A 30 -8.96 2.36 -13.58
C ILE A 30 -10.38 1.95 -13.13
N ARG A 31 -11.19 1.39 -14.04
CA ARG A 31 -12.56 0.95 -13.73
C ARG A 31 -12.64 -0.23 -12.75
N ASN A 32 -11.56 -0.94 -12.56
CA ASN A 32 -11.46 -2.08 -11.65
C ASN A 32 -10.95 -1.68 -10.26
N LEU A 33 -10.53 -0.43 -10.07
CA LEU A 33 -10.12 0.09 -8.76
C LEU A 33 -11.29 0.07 -7.78
N ARG A 34 -10.98 -0.23 -6.53
CA ARG A 34 -11.92 -0.24 -5.40
C ARG A 34 -11.33 0.55 -4.24
N ASP A 35 -12.19 1.12 -3.42
CA ASP A 35 -11.78 1.79 -2.20
C ASP A 35 -10.89 0.86 -1.35
N GLY A 36 -9.80 1.41 -0.83
CA GLY A 36 -8.78 0.66 -0.09
C GLY A 36 -7.75 -0.07 -0.96
N ASP A 37 -7.81 0.02 -2.30
CA ASP A 37 -6.72 -0.47 -3.14
C ASP A 37 -5.45 0.37 -2.89
N LEU A 38 -4.31 -0.32 -2.84
CA LEU A 38 -3.00 0.28 -2.73
C LEU A 38 -2.42 0.55 -4.11
N LEU A 39 -1.91 1.73 -4.30
CA LEU A 39 -1.24 2.17 -5.53
C LEU A 39 0.26 2.25 -5.26
N PHE A 40 1.00 1.23 -5.66
CA PHE A 40 2.46 1.16 -5.52
C PHE A 40 3.12 1.77 -6.75
N VAL A 41 3.91 2.83 -6.56
CA VAL A 41 4.71 3.43 -7.65
C VAL A 41 6.02 2.68 -7.77
N VAL A 42 6.22 2.11 -8.96
CA VAL A 42 7.47 1.43 -9.33
C VAL A 42 8.33 2.44 -10.09
N ASN A 43 9.54 2.68 -9.57
CA ASN A 43 10.50 3.57 -10.18
C ASN A 43 11.49 2.78 -11.05
N GLY A 44 11.32 2.89 -12.37
CA GLY A 44 12.17 2.19 -13.33
C GLY A 44 13.61 2.71 -13.43
N ASN A 45 13.86 3.94 -12.96
CA ASN A 45 15.17 4.58 -13.10
C ASN A 45 16.05 4.46 -11.84
N GLY A 46 15.55 3.83 -10.80
CA GLY A 46 16.22 3.70 -9.51
C GLY A 46 16.36 5.06 -8.81
N SER A 47 15.97 5.12 -7.57
CA SER A 47 16.21 6.25 -6.67
C SER A 47 17.05 5.80 -5.48
N ASN A 48 17.52 6.73 -4.66
CA ASN A 48 18.19 6.37 -3.41
C ASN A 48 17.27 5.60 -2.46
N ILE A 49 15.94 5.80 -2.57
CA ILE A 49 14.94 5.04 -1.83
C ILE A 49 14.82 3.63 -2.40
N THR A 50 14.73 3.47 -3.72
CA THR A 50 14.57 2.15 -4.36
C THR A 50 15.73 1.20 -4.11
N SER A 51 16.93 1.73 -3.84
CA SER A 51 18.09 0.91 -3.46
C SER A 51 17.91 0.18 -2.12
N VAL A 52 16.95 0.60 -1.29
CA VAL A 52 16.66 0.03 0.04
C VAL A 52 15.20 -0.43 0.19
N THR A 53 14.40 -0.35 -0.88
CA THR A 53 12.95 -0.65 -0.87
C THR A 53 12.55 -1.71 -1.90
N ASP A 54 13.26 -2.83 -1.94
CA ASP A 54 12.89 -3.96 -2.79
C ASP A 54 11.44 -4.40 -2.56
N GLY A 55 10.65 -4.37 -3.63
CA GLY A 55 9.26 -4.78 -3.64
C GLY A 55 9.03 -6.19 -4.20
N VAL A 56 7.78 -6.46 -4.55
CA VAL A 56 7.37 -7.69 -5.23
C VAL A 56 8.18 -7.86 -6.52
N ASP A 57 8.59 -9.09 -6.83
CA ASP A 57 9.40 -9.45 -8.00
C ASP A 57 10.73 -8.67 -8.14
N GLY A 58 11.27 -8.17 -7.01
CA GLY A 58 12.51 -7.37 -7.01
C GLY A 58 12.35 -5.98 -7.61
N LEU A 59 11.12 -5.48 -7.75
CA LEU A 59 10.85 -4.15 -8.30
C LEU A 59 11.18 -3.07 -7.26
N GLY A 60 11.84 -2.00 -7.69
CA GLY A 60 12.08 -0.82 -6.86
C GLY A 60 10.77 -0.05 -6.67
N ILE A 61 10.21 -0.11 -5.46
CA ILE A 61 8.97 0.59 -5.10
C ILE A 61 9.31 1.66 -4.09
N ASP A 62 9.15 2.93 -4.45
CA ASP A 62 9.52 4.07 -3.60
C ASP A 62 8.33 4.84 -3.05
N HIS A 63 7.13 4.53 -3.51
CA HIS A 63 5.92 5.19 -3.02
C HIS A 63 4.72 4.24 -2.96
N VAL A 64 3.82 4.51 -2.03
CA VAL A 64 2.51 3.84 -1.91
C VAL A 64 1.45 4.85 -1.52
N ALA A 65 0.26 4.70 -2.10
CA ALA A 65 -0.90 5.55 -1.85
C ALA A 65 -2.17 4.70 -1.73
N VAL A 66 -3.24 5.29 -1.19
CA VAL A 66 -4.53 4.63 -0.97
C VAL A 66 -5.56 5.21 -1.93
N PHE A 67 -6.20 4.35 -2.74
CA PHE A 67 -7.30 4.77 -3.61
C PHE A 67 -8.62 4.78 -2.84
N SER A 68 -9.42 5.84 -3.02
CA SER A 68 -10.79 5.91 -2.52
C SER A 68 -11.65 6.87 -3.35
N GLN A 69 -12.78 6.40 -3.84
CA GLN A 69 -13.83 7.20 -4.51
C GLN A 69 -13.30 8.11 -5.64
N GLY A 70 -12.39 7.60 -6.46
CA GLY A 70 -11.78 8.37 -7.54
C GLY A 70 -10.64 9.29 -7.11
N ASN A 71 -10.34 9.35 -5.81
CA ASN A 71 -9.24 10.09 -5.22
C ASN A 71 -8.11 9.18 -4.77
N VAL A 72 -6.97 9.78 -4.46
CA VAL A 72 -5.79 9.13 -3.90
C VAL A 72 -5.38 9.87 -2.63
N ILE A 73 -5.29 9.14 -1.53
CA ILE A 73 -4.78 9.62 -0.25
C ILE A 73 -3.32 9.21 -0.17
N GLU A 74 -2.41 10.16 -0.04
CA GLU A 74 -0.96 9.92 -0.07
C GLU A 74 -0.22 10.88 0.86
N ALA A 75 0.91 10.43 1.40
CA ALA A 75 1.88 11.30 2.07
C ALA A 75 3.02 11.59 1.11
N ILE A 76 3.23 12.86 0.77
CA ILE A 76 4.25 13.28 -0.21
C ILE A 76 5.12 14.42 0.32
N PRO A 77 6.41 14.47 -0.06
CA PRO A 77 7.28 15.57 0.28
C PRO A 77 6.66 16.94 -0.05
N LYS A 78 6.95 17.98 0.73
CA LYS A 78 6.47 19.35 0.58
C LYS A 78 5.00 19.57 0.96
N TYR A 79 4.09 18.62 0.72
CA TYR A 79 2.66 18.82 0.94
C TYR A 79 2.12 18.02 2.12
N GLY A 80 2.87 17.02 2.61
CA GLY A 80 2.41 16.14 3.68
C GLY A 80 1.33 15.17 3.19
N VAL A 81 0.38 14.85 4.06
CA VAL A 81 -0.74 13.96 3.74
C VAL A 81 -1.83 14.73 3.04
N VAL A 82 -2.14 14.35 1.82
CA VAL A 82 -3.13 14.98 0.94
C VAL A 82 -4.08 13.97 0.32
N GLU A 83 -5.25 14.44 -0.10
CA GLU A 83 -6.20 13.67 -0.92
C GLU A 83 -6.45 14.44 -2.21
N ASN A 84 -6.12 13.83 -3.35
CA ASN A 84 -6.22 14.44 -4.67
C ASN A 84 -6.92 13.50 -5.65
N PRO A 85 -7.54 14.02 -6.75
CA PRO A 85 -8.07 13.18 -7.83
C PRO A 85 -7.01 12.22 -8.37
N LEU A 86 -7.43 10.99 -8.73
CA LEU A 86 -6.55 9.97 -9.32
C LEU A 86 -5.79 10.50 -10.55
N ASP A 87 -6.43 11.29 -11.40
CA ASP A 87 -5.77 11.86 -12.58
C ASP A 87 -4.59 12.77 -12.18
N SER A 88 -4.74 13.54 -11.09
CA SER A 88 -3.66 14.38 -10.54
C SER A 88 -2.50 13.55 -10.00
N PHE A 89 -2.75 12.37 -9.47
CA PHE A 89 -1.73 11.42 -9.05
C PHE A 89 -1.00 10.83 -10.26
N LEU A 90 -1.75 10.36 -11.27
CA LEU A 90 -1.20 9.71 -12.45
C LEU A 90 -0.35 10.64 -13.34
N VAL A 91 -0.72 11.92 -13.41
CA VAL A 91 0.00 12.92 -14.23
C VAL A 91 1.37 13.26 -13.65
N LYS A 92 1.59 13.03 -12.35
CA LYS A 92 2.89 13.26 -11.67
C LYS A 92 3.92 12.16 -11.93
N LEU A 93 3.50 11.01 -12.46
CA LEU A 93 4.42 9.91 -12.74
C LEU A 93 5.45 10.33 -13.78
N SER A 94 6.71 10.09 -13.48
CA SER A 94 7.84 10.33 -14.36
C SER A 94 7.90 9.30 -15.50
N ASP A 95 8.71 9.57 -16.51
CA ASP A 95 8.95 8.61 -17.59
C ASP A 95 9.59 7.33 -17.04
N GLY A 96 9.00 6.19 -17.39
CA GLY A 96 9.44 4.88 -16.91
C GLY A 96 8.77 4.42 -15.61
N GLU A 97 8.16 5.32 -14.84
CA GLU A 97 7.37 4.94 -13.68
C GLU A 97 6.03 4.31 -14.09
N PHE A 98 5.55 3.42 -13.26
CA PHE A 98 4.22 2.84 -13.41
C PHE A 98 3.63 2.45 -12.05
N VAL A 99 2.34 2.21 -12.02
CA VAL A 99 1.62 1.83 -10.81
C VAL A 99 1.29 0.34 -10.84
N LEU A 100 1.64 -0.38 -9.76
CA LEU A 100 1.06 -1.68 -9.44
C LEU A 100 -0.11 -1.48 -8.47
N VAL A 101 -1.19 -2.21 -8.71
CA VAL A 101 -2.35 -2.20 -7.82
C VAL A 101 -2.29 -3.39 -6.89
N GLY A 102 -2.31 -3.13 -5.59
CA GLY A 102 -2.42 -4.14 -4.55
C GLY A 102 -3.79 -4.06 -3.86
N ARG A 103 -4.35 -5.20 -3.50
CA ARG A 103 -5.60 -5.28 -2.73
C ARG A 103 -5.39 -6.12 -1.49
N VAL A 104 -5.82 -5.60 -0.34
CA VAL A 104 -5.72 -6.29 0.93
C VAL A 104 -6.93 -7.18 1.14
N GLU A 105 -6.70 -8.46 1.43
CA GLU A 105 -7.76 -9.40 1.77
C GLU A 105 -8.25 -9.16 3.21
N GLY A 106 -9.57 -9.19 3.41
CA GLY A 106 -10.17 -9.01 4.74
C GLY A 106 -10.09 -7.59 5.31
N LEU A 107 -9.73 -6.60 4.49
CA LEU A 107 -9.66 -5.20 4.90
C LEU A 107 -11.02 -4.67 5.33
N ASP A 108 -11.07 -3.98 6.46
CA ASP A 108 -12.18 -3.08 6.79
C ASP A 108 -11.96 -1.76 6.02
N VAL A 109 -12.48 -1.72 4.81
CA VAL A 109 -12.25 -0.62 3.87
C VAL A 109 -12.69 0.72 4.43
N GLU A 110 -13.91 0.78 4.98
CA GLU A 110 -14.49 2.02 5.49
C GLU A 110 -13.66 2.58 6.64
N THR A 111 -13.34 1.74 7.62
CA THR A 111 -12.51 2.16 8.76
C THR A 111 -11.10 2.54 8.30
N SER A 112 -10.48 1.74 7.43
CA SER A 112 -9.10 1.98 6.97
C SER A 112 -8.97 3.30 6.20
N VAL A 113 -9.90 3.57 5.28
CA VAL A 113 -9.92 4.84 4.52
C VAL A 113 -10.22 6.03 5.46
N THR A 114 -11.15 5.86 6.40
CA THR A 114 -11.44 6.89 7.41
C THR A 114 -10.21 7.18 8.27
N ASN A 115 -9.47 6.14 8.69
CA ASN A 115 -8.22 6.32 9.42
C ASN A 115 -7.17 7.06 8.58
N ALA A 116 -7.00 6.71 7.30
CA ALA A 116 -6.07 7.43 6.43
C ALA A 116 -6.41 8.92 6.33
N ARG A 117 -7.70 9.27 6.24
CA ARG A 117 -8.16 10.66 6.21
C ARG A 117 -7.93 11.43 7.51
N LYS A 118 -7.82 10.76 8.68
CA LYS A 118 -7.44 11.42 9.95
C LYS A 118 -6.03 12.03 9.91
N PHE A 119 -5.17 11.56 9.02
CA PHE A 119 -3.82 12.08 8.83
C PHE A 119 -3.74 13.26 7.86
N LEU A 120 -4.82 13.63 7.16
CA LEU A 120 -4.82 14.76 6.21
C LEU A 120 -4.29 16.04 6.86
N GLY A 121 -3.37 16.71 6.15
CA GLY A 121 -2.71 17.93 6.61
C GLY A 121 -1.51 17.69 7.54
N LYS A 122 -1.21 16.48 7.99
CA LYS A 122 0.06 16.21 8.68
C LYS A 122 1.24 16.42 7.74
N PRO A 123 2.35 16.98 8.22
CA PRO A 123 3.56 17.15 7.40
C PRO A 123 4.15 15.81 6.99
N TYR A 124 4.94 15.83 5.90
CA TYR A 124 5.69 14.67 5.48
C TYR A 124 6.90 14.44 6.39
N ASP A 125 7.11 13.18 6.80
CA ASP A 125 8.31 12.78 7.51
C ASP A 125 9.42 12.42 6.51
N ASP A 126 10.35 13.34 6.28
CA ASP A 126 11.47 13.15 5.37
C ASP A 126 12.70 12.50 6.03
N ILE A 127 12.64 12.30 7.33
CA ILE A 127 13.71 11.63 8.11
C ILE A 127 13.34 10.24 8.60
N PHE A 128 12.12 9.77 8.30
CA PHE A 128 11.65 8.42 8.61
C PHE A 128 11.84 8.00 10.08
N MET A 129 11.67 8.94 11.00
CA MET A 129 11.82 8.68 12.42
C MET A 129 10.49 8.26 13.05
N PRO A 130 10.50 7.37 14.05
CA PRO A 130 9.28 6.99 14.76
C PRO A 130 8.66 8.22 15.44
N SER A 131 7.61 8.78 14.85
CA SER A 131 6.92 9.97 15.32
C SER A 131 5.49 10.01 14.80
N ASP A 132 4.56 10.55 15.59
CA ASP A 132 3.19 10.80 15.13
C ASP A 132 2.99 12.23 14.61
N SER A 133 4.01 13.09 14.68
CA SER A 133 3.94 14.50 14.26
C SER A 133 4.01 14.68 12.75
N ALA A 134 4.69 13.76 12.06
CA ALA A 134 4.86 13.72 10.61
C ALA A 134 4.65 12.29 10.12
N ILE A 135 4.31 12.10 8.84
CA ILE A 135 3.93 10.80 8.28
C ILE A 135 4.56 10.62 6.89
N TYR A 136 5.19 9.48 6.63
CA TYR A 136 5.63 9.11 5.29
C TYR A 136 4.68 8.09 4.63
N CYS A 137 4.86 7.82 3.33
CA CYS A 137 3.87 7.14 2.50
C CYS A 137 3.46 5.75 3.02
N SER A 138 4.41 4.88 3.34
CA SER A 138 4.10 3.52 3.81
C SER A 138 3.63 3.51 5.27
N GLU A 139 4.06 4.46 6.09
CA GLU A 139 3.58 4.62 7.45
C GLU A 139 2.10 5.02 7.48
N LEU A 140 1.66 5.90 6.56
CA LEU A 140 0.25 6.22 6.39
C LEU A 140 -0.61 4.96 6.21
N VAL A 141 -0.18 4.06 5.33
CA VAL A 141 -0.87 2.78 5.09
C VAL A 141 -0.81 1.88 6.32
N GLN A 142 0.38 1.73 6.91
CA GLN A 142 0.62 0.87 8.08
C GLN A 142 -0.26 1.28 9.26
N LYS A 143 -0.38 2.57 9.56
CA LYS A 143 -1.18 3.09 10.68
C LYS A 143 -2.70 3.13 10.41
N SER A 144 -3.11 3.06 9.14
CA SER A 144 -4.52 3.22 8.75
C SER A 144 -5.26 1.92 8.54
N PHE A 145 -4.59 0.87 8.06
CA PHE A 145 -5.23 -0.33 7.56
C PHE A 145 -5.53 -1.32 8.68
N VAL A 146 -6.82 -1.66 8.83
CA VAL A 146 -7.30 -2.59 9.85
C VAL A 146 -8.13 -3.71 9.23
N PHE A 147 -8.09 -4.89 9.86
CA PHE A 147 -8.88 -6.02 9.45
C PHE A 147 -10.36 -5.86 9.81
N LYS A 148 -11.22 -6.49 9.01
CA LYS A 148 -12.65 -6.59 9.24
C LYS A 148 -12.95 -7.59 10.36
N GLY A 149 -13.49 -7.12 11.48
CA GLY A 149 -13.90 -7.98 12.59
C GLY A 149 -12.85 -8.19 13.68
N LYS A 150 -13.24 -8.86 14.78
CA LYS A 150 -12.32 -9.26 15.84
C LYS A 150 -11.37 -10.31 15.28
N CYS A 151 -10.08 -10.19 15.58
CA CYS A 151 -9.08 -11.21 15.32
C CYS A 151 -9.52 -12.55 15.96
N GLY A 152 -10.11 -13.42 15.14
CA GLY A 152 -10.54 -14.77 15.49
C GLY A 152 -10.02 -15.79 14.48
N LEU A 153 -9.17 -15.39 13.56
CA LEU A 153 -8.50 -16.34 12.69
C LEU A 153 -7.29 -16.91 13.40
N ASN A 154 -7.46 -18.15 13.82
CA ASN A 154 -6.42 -19.04 14.29
C ASN A 154 -5.25 -19.04 13.29
N MET A 155 -4.20 -18.26 13.59
CA MET A 155 -2.93 -18.31 12.84
C MET A 155 -2.21 -19.67 12.91
N LYS A 156 -2.88 -20.72 13.40
CA LYS A 156 -2.32 -22.06 13.52
C LYS A 156 -2.30 -22.84 12.21
N ASP A 157 -3.04 -22.45 11.19
CA ASP A 157 -3.26 -23.30 10.02
C ASP A 157 -2.48 -22.90 8.74
N LYS A 158 -1.63 -21.87 8.77
CA LYS A 158 -0.80 -21.49 7.62
C LYS A 158 0.71 -21.43 7.88
N VAL A 159 1.21 -22.23 8.84
CA VAL A 159 2.65 -22.47 8.93
C VAL A 159 2.97 -23.77 8.23
N VAL A 160 3.00 -23.76 6.89
CA VAL A 160 3.67 -24.79 6.11
C VAL A 160 4.96 -24.19 5.54
N GLY A 161 6.02 -24.46 6.27
CA GLY A 161 7.35 -24.66 5.71
C GLY A 161 8.08 -23.50 5.08
N THR A 162 8.76 -22.65 5.86
CA THR A 162 10.14 -22.26 5.53
C THR A 162 10.94 -22.03 6.80
N ARG A 163 12.12 -22.65 6.83
CA ARG A 163 13.14 -22.50 7.85
C ARG A 163 13.64 -21.05 7.87
N SER A 164 13.55 -20.39 8.96
CA SER A 164 14.55 -19.55 9.62
C SER A 164 13.86 -18.71 10.67
N GLY A 165 14.23 -18.93 11.93
CA GLY A 165 13.60 -18.32 13.07
C GLY A 165 13.89 -16.82 13.17
N ARG A 166 12.83 -16.09 13.15
CA ARG A 166 12.55 -14.92 13.98
C ARG A 166 11.05 -14.66 13.85
N ALA A 167 10.31 -15.04 14.89
CA ALA A 167 8.92 -14.66 14.98
C ALA A 167 8.85 -13.14 15.16
N ASP A 168 8.47 -12.45 14.09
CA ASP A 168 8.08 -11.04 14.14
C ASP A 168 6.80 -10.99 14.98
N LYS A 169 6.97 -10.64 16.26
CA LYS A 169 5.84 -10.37 17.15
C LYS A 169 5.23 -9.05 16.67
N CYS A 170 4.07 -9.11 16.02
CA CYS A 170 3.18 -7.97 15.98
C CYS A 170 2.85 -7.63 17.44
N ALA A 171 3.47 -6.59 17.98
CA ALA A 171 3.06 -6.03 19.23
C ALA A 171 1.64 -5.51 19.04
N MET A 172 0.70 -6.02 19.85
CA MET A 172 -0.62 -5.42 19.98
C MET A 172 -0.41 -4.07 20.67
N GLU A 173 -0.18 -3.02 19.90
CA GLU A 173 -0.35 -1.67 20.43
C GLU A 173 -1.84 -1.43 20.56
N ASP A 174 -2.32 -1.52 21.79
CA ASP A 174 -3.62 -1.01 22.18
C ASP A 174 -3.60 0.51 21.91
N VAL A 175 -4.20 0.94 20.81
CA VAL A 175 -4.51 2.35 20.59
C VAL A 175 -5.54 2.74 21.64
N LYS A 176 -5.07 3.18 22.79
CA LYS A 176 -5.90 3.86 23.80
C LYS A 176 -6.22 5.25 23.22
N GLU A 177 -7.36 5.35 22.59
CA GLU A 177 -7.95 6.62 22.26
C GLU A 177 -8.34 7.31 23.55
N GLU A 178 -7.49 8.20 24.07
CA GLU A 178 -7.90 9.17 25.09
C GLU A 178 -8.83 10.19 24.44
N VAL A 179 -10.11 9.86 24.40
CA VAL A 179 -11.15 10.86 24.17
C VAL A 179 -11.31 11.64 25.49
N LYS A 180 -10.61 12.76 25.61
CA LYS A 180 -10.94 13.78 26.59
C LYS A 180 -12.10 14.60 26.03
N GLU A 181 -13.31 14.13 26.20
CA GLU A 181 -14.50 14.98 26.12
C GLU A 181 -14.64 15.74 27.45
N GLU A 182 -14.33 17.03 27.44
CA GLU A 182 -14.79 17.94 28.46
C GLU A 182 -16.30 18.18 28.27
N VAL A 183 -17.13 17.37 28.91
CA VAL A 183 -18.51 17.71 29.13
C VAL A 183 -18.69 18.03 30.60
N LYS A 184 -18.74 19.33 30.93
CA LYS A 184 -19.34 19.85 32.16
C LYS A 184 -20.82 19.84 31.95
N GLU A 185 -21.53 18.88 32.54
CA GLU A 185 -22.94 19.03 32.82
C GLU A 185 -23.30 18.31 34.12
N GLU A 186 -23.82 19.06 35.05
CA GLU A 186 -24.31 18.63 36.36
C GLU A 186 -25.52 17.72 36.15
N ALA A 187 -25.46 16.45 36.56
CA ALA A 187 -26.61 15.56 36.63
C ALA A 187 -26.80 15.02 38.05
N LYS A 188 -28.03 15.15 38.52
CA LYS A 188 -28.56 14.67 39.81
C LYS A 188 -28.56 13.15 39.93
N PRO A 189 -28.48 12.60 41.15
CA PRO A 189 -28.44 11.15 41.39
C PRO A 189 -29.85 10.54 41.31
N GLY A 190 -29.96 9.46 40.56
CA GLY A 190 -31.10 8.55 40.54
C GLY A 190 -31.39 8.01 39.16
N ASP A 191 -30.88 6.82 38.87
CA ASP A 191 -31.53 5.65 38.27
C ASP A 191 -30.48 4.66 37.73
N ASP A 192 -30.56 3.44 38.22
CA ASP A 192 -29.72 2.32 37.81
C ASP A 192 -29.99 1.92 36.34
N ALA A 193 -29.39 2.62 35.38
CA ALA A 193 -29.29 2.17 34.01
C ALA A 193 -27.97 1.43 33.86
N LYS A 194 -28.02 0.09 33.79
CA LYS A 194 -26.92 -0.77 33.35
C LYS A 194 -26.46 -0.28 31.96
N VAL A 195 -25.41 0.53 31.93
CA VAL A 195 -24.69 0.83 30.68
C VAL A 195 -24.03 -0.47 30.21
N ASN A 196 -24.65 -1.04 29.18
CA ASN A 196 -24.10 -2.20 28.50
C ASN A 196 -22.89 -1.75 27.69
N THR A 197 -21.72 -1.73 28.32
CA THR A 197 -20.43 -1.53 27.66
C THR A 197 -20.12 -2.75 26.80
N SER A 198 -20.89 -2.94 25.72
CA SER A 198 -20.54 -3.89 24.68
C SER A 198 -19.29 -3.40 23.97
N GLY A 199 -18.16 -4.03 24.34
CA GLY A 199 -16.81 -3.73 23.96
C GLY A 199 -16.62 -3.24 22.54
N ILE A 200 -16.08 -2.03 22.43
CA ILE A 200 -15.35 -1.57 21.25
C ILE A 200 -14.12 -2.50 21.15
N GLY A 201 -14.25 -3.55 20.34
CA GLY A 201 -13.16 -4.47 20.12
C GLY A 201 -12.03 -3.71 19.39
N SER A 202 -10.85 -3.70 19.98
CA SER A 202 -9.65 -3.18 19.31
C SER A 202 -9.51 -3.86 17.94
N LYS A 203 -9.51 -3.06 16.86
CA LYS A 203 -9.30 -3.56 15.50
C LYS A 203 -7.82 -3.82 15.31
N GLN A 204 -7.47 -4.97 14.74
CA GLN A 204 -6.09 -5.33 14.48
C GLN A 204 -5.59 -4.63 13.21
N LEU A 205 -4.41 -4.00 13.27
CA LEU A 205 -3.71 -3.48 12.10
C LEU A 205 -3.37 -4.63 11.12
N VAL A 206 -3.46 -4.33 9.83
CA VAL A 206 -3.08 -5.27 8.76
C VAL A 206 -1.57 -5.43 8.70
N PHE A 207 -0.84 -4.32 8.80
CA PHE A 207 0.59 -4.26 8.60
C PHE A 207 1.32 -4.02 9.92
N CYS A 208 2.29 -4.88 10.21
CA CYS A 208 3.18 -4.70 11.36
C CYS A 208 4.30 -3.72 11.03
N THR A 209 4.79 -3.00 12.05
CA THR A 209 6.07 -2.30 11.95
C THR A 209 7.20 -3.31 11.78
N ILE A 210 8.22 -2.92 11.04
CA ILE A 210 9.41 -3.72 10.79
C ILE A 210 10.67 -2.92 11.13
N PRO A 211 11.77 -3.56 11.53
CA PRO A 211 13.05 -2.88 11.59
C PRO A 211 13.40 -2.30 10.22
N MET A 212 13.62 -0.99 10.15
CA MET A 212 14.05 -0.33 8.91
C MET A 212 15.50 -0.70 8.60
N SER A 213 15.80 -0.82 7.32
CA SER A 213 17.16 -1.06 6.85
C SER A 213 17.50 -0.10 5.71
N PHE A 214 18.66 0.50 5.82
CA PHE A 214 19.24 1.44 4.85
C PHE A 214 20.43 0.83 4.10
N HIS A 215 20.51 -0.52 4.13
CA HIS A 215 21.54 -1.29 3.45
C HIS A 215 21.18 -1.53 1.98
N ASP A 216 22.20 -1.47 1.15
CA ASP A 216 22.12 -1.95 -0.24
C ASP A 216 22.25 -3.48 -0.33
N SER A 217 22.26 -4.01 -1.54
CA SER A 217 22.43 -5.44 -1.82
C SER A 217 23.76 -6.04 -1.33
N THR A 218 24.73 -5.20 -0.98
CA THR A 218 26.03 -5.64 -0.42
C THR A 218 26.01 -5.72 1.11
N GLY A 219 24.91 -5.34 1.75
CA GLY A 219 24.75 -5.34 3.20
C GLY A 219 25.42 -4.16 3.89
N LYS A 220 25.68 -3.05 3.18
CA LYS A 220 26.23 -1.81 3.73
C LYS A 220 25.19 -0.70 3.65
N VAL A 221 25.16 0.13 4.72
CA VAL A 221 24.40 1.39 4.65
C VAL A 221 24.94 2.21 3.50
N THR A 222 24.05 2.67 2.62
CA THR A 222 24.45 3.40 1.43
C THR A 222 25.10 4.75 1.80
N GLU A 223 26.03 5.20 0.97
CA GLU A 223 26.71 6.49 1.17
C GLU A 223 25.70 7.65 1.17
N PHE A 224 24.64 7.55 0.36
CA PHE A 224 23.60 8.55 0.33
C PHE A 224 22.93 8.71 1.70
N TRP A 225 22.47 7.63 2.32
CA TRP A 225 21.78 7.70 3.60
C TRP A 225 22.72 8.15 4.72
N THR A 226 23.97 7.70 4.71
CA THR A 226 24.98 8.19 5.66
C THR A 226 25.14 9.70 5.59
N LYS A 227 25.30 10.27 4.39
CA LYS A 227 25.42 11.71 4.19
C LYS A 227 24.13 12.47 4.50
N PHE A 228 22.99 11.90 4.13
CA PHE A 228 21.67 12.50 4.34
C PHE A 228 21.40 12.78 5.82
N TYR A 229 21.61 11.78 6.68
CA TYR A 229 21.41 11.93 8.12
C TYR A 229 22.53 12.77 8.77
N ALA A 230 23.79 12.58 8.38
CA ALA A 230 24.90 13.38 8.90
C ALA A 230 24.72 14.88 8.63
N ALA A 231 24.22 15.26 7.45
CA ALA A 231 23.93 16.66 7.11
C ALA A 231 22.84 17.30 8.00
N ARG A 232 22.04 16.48 8.69
CA ARG A 232 21.00 16.90 9.65
C ARG A 232 21.42 16.75 11.11
N GLY A 233 22.66 16.36 11.36
CA GLY A 233 23.16 16.07 12.71
C GLY A 233 22.53 14.82 13.34
N LEU A 234 22.00 13.91 12.50
CA LEU A 234 21.33 12.69 12.91
C LEU A 234 22.17 11.45 12.54
N THR A 235 21.91 10.36 13.23
CA THR A 235 22.39 9.03 12.85
C THR A 235 21.36 8.32 11.99
N VAL A 236 21.81 7.44 11.09
CA VAL A 236 20.90 6.60 10.31
C VAL A 236 20.05 5.75 11.28
N PRO A 237 18.70 5.78 11.19
CA PRO A 237 17.83 5.04 12.10
C PRO A 237 17.74 3.57 11.70
N GLU A 238 18.86 2.91 11.58
CA GLU A 238 18.98 1.50 11.26
C GLU A 238 18.39 0.65 12.38
N GLY A 239 17.45 -0.22 12.04
CA GLY A 239 16.78 -1.10 13.01
C GLY A 239 15.63 -0.46 13.78
N GLU A 240 15.41 0.85 13.67
CA GLU A 240 14.21 1.48 14.23
C GLU A 240 12.94 0.92 13.57
N LEU A 241 11.87 0.84 14.35
CA LEU A 241 10.60 0.31 13.85
C LEU A 241 9.89 1.29 12.93
N GLY A 242 9.57 0.85 11.74
CA GLY A 242 8.92 1.66 10.72
C GLY A 242 8.18 0.82 9.68
N SER A 243 8.00 1.37 8.51
CA SER A 243 7.42 0.68 7.37
C SER A 243 8.19 0.99 6.08
N ASN A 244 7.92 0.21 5.04
CA ASN A 244 8.62 0.32 3.76
C ASN A 244 7.65 -0.07 2.63
N PRO A 245 7.47 0.73 1.57
CA PRO A 245 6.49 0.47 0.52
C PRO A 245 6.78 -0.82 -0.24
N GLY A 246 8.05 -1.17 -0.45
CA GLY A 246 8.44 -2.43 -1.06
C GLY A 246 8.04 -3.63 -0.20
N ARG A 247 8.22 -3.55 1.12
CA ARG A 247 7.80 -4.60 2.05
C ARG A 247 6.28 -4.75 2.09
N LEU A 248 5.53 -3.64 2.08
CA LEU A 248 4.07 -3.69 2.00
C LEU A 248 3.60 -4.42 0.73
N SER A 249 4.26 -4.22 -0.41
CA SER A 249 3.89 -4.91 -1.66
C SER A 249 4.11 -6.43 -1.63
N ARG A 250 4.97 -6.91 -0.71
CA ARG A 250 5.27 -8.33 -0.50
C ARG A 250 4.53 -8.93 0.70
N ASP A 251 3.72 -8.13 1.39
CA ASP A 251 2.95 -8.64 2.53
C ASP A 251 1.99 -9.74 2.07
N PRO A 252 1.90 -10.87 2.79
CA PRO A 252 1.04 -11.99 2.41
C PRO A 252 -0.45 -11.65 2.36
N ASN A 253 -0.87 -10.55 2.99
CA ASN A 253 -2.24 -10.05 2.94
C ASN A 253 -2.50 -9.18 1.69
N VAL A 254 -1.47 -8.82 0.92
CA VAL A 254 -1.58 -8.01 -0.29
C VAL A 254 -1.56 -8.88 -1.53
N ASN A 255 -2.66 -8.88 -2.26
CA ASN A 255 -2.74 -9.50 -3.59
C ASN A 255 -2.43 -8.45 -4.66
N ILE A 256 -1.32 -8.62 -5.39
CA ILE A 256 -0.96 -7.77 -6.52
C ILE A 256 -1.85 -8.13 -7.72
N LEU A 257 -2.66 -7.18 -8.15
CA LEU A 257 -3.64 -7.36 -9.23
C LEU A 257 -3.06 -7.07 -10.61
N GLY A 258 -1.91 -6.41 -10.68
CA GLY A 258 -1.19 -6.09 -11.90
C GLY A 258 -0.92 -4.59 -12.09
N LYS A 259 -0.33 -4.27 -13.23
CA LYS A 259 -0.02 -2.90 -13.64
C LYS A 259 -1.29 -2.14 -14.01
N LEU A 260 -1.47 -0.95 -13.44
CA LEU A 260 -2.56 -0.06 -13.79
C LEU A 260 -2.38 0.47 -15.21
N SER A 261 -3.31 0.11 -16.09
CA SER A 261 -3.33 0.59 -17.46
C SER A 261 -4.09 1.92 -17.54
N CYS A 262 -3.35 3.00 -17.78
CA CYS A 262 -3.93 4.30 -18.12
C CYS A 262 -4.21 4.32 -19.61
N HIS A 263 -5.46 4.46 -20.03
CA HIS A 263 -5.77 4.75 -21.41
C HIS A 263 -5.14 6.12 -21.77
N ARG A 264 -4.28 6.14 -22.77
CA ARG A 264 -3.45 7.29 -23.22
C ARG A 264 -4.24 8.50 -23.73
N SER A 265 -5.56 8.57 -23.52
CA SER A 265 -6.40 9.66 -24.03
C SER A 265 -6.21 11.01 -23.30
N LEU A 266 -5.49 11.04 -22.18
CA LEU A 266 -5.29 12.27 -21.41
C LEU A 266 -4.00 13.04 -21.75
N ARG A 267 -3.10 12.51 -22.61
CA ARG A 267 -1.83 13.19 -22.96
C ARG A 267 -1.88 14.08 -24.21
N GLN A 268 -3.06 14.33 -24.81
CA GLN A 268 -3.16 15.14 -26.04
C GLN A 268 -3.94 16.46 -25.89
N ALA A 269 -4.15 16.92 -24.67
CA ALA A 269 -4.79 18.23 -24.46
C ALA A 269 -3.86 19.14 -23.64
N HIS A 270 -2.71 19.51 -24.22
CA HIS A 270 -1.98 20.75 -23.90
C HIS A 270 -1.02 21.07 -25.03
#